data_e6860deb8d5ead238ea970028adba492
#
_entry.id   e6860deb8d5ead238ea970028adba492
#
_cell.length_a   1.000
_cell.length_b   1.000
_cell.length_c   1.000
_cell.angle_alpha   90.00
_cell.angle_beta   90.00
_cell.angle_gamma   90.00
#
_symmetry.space_group_name_H-M   'P 1'
#
loop_
_entity.id
_entity.type
_entity.pdbx_description
1 polymer ?
#
loop_
_entity_poly.entity_id
_entity_poly.type
_entity_poly.pdbx_seq_one_letter_code
_entity_poly.pdbx_strand_id
1 'polypeptide(L)'
;MEADAVLNHPQNRLVIAGLLAVRFTYAQPDERPHLSAPSFTTQFSLSDLRTHPDLGAAAEGAAQGLPHLSGLLMGYHVLAHPTGVLFAVCVSMSGLHLRVEPADVRGAAFLEGFGPGWAAVPPWDAAVLRPLMQQALDCAQTLAALPIS
;
A
#
# COMPACT_ATOMS: atom_id res chain seq x y z
N MET A 1 4.38 -18.76 -0.53
CA MET A 1 4.51 -17.89 0.67
C MET A 1 3.97 -16.53 0.33
N GLU A 2 3.18 -15.98 1.22
CA GLU A 2 2.54 -14.67 1.00
C GLU A 2 3.54 -13.55 0.81
N ALA A 3 4.66 -13.59 1.55
CA ALA A 3 5.70 -12.57 1.40
C ALA A 3 6.27 -12.54 -0.02
N ASP A 4 6.54 -13.69 -0.60
CA ASP A 4 7.06 -13.76 -1.96
C ASP A 4 6.04 -13.30 -2.99
N ALA A 5 4.76 -13.59 -2.76
CA ALA A 5 3.70 -13.16 -3.66
C ALA A 5 3.63 -11.63 -3.75
N VAL A 6 3.84 -10.94 -2.61
CA VAL A 6 3.83 -9.47 -2.59
C VAL A 6 5.14 -8.91 -3.13
N LEU A 7 6.28 -9.41 -2.63
CA LEU A 7 7.59 -8.83 -2.96
C LEU A 7 8.00 -9.04 -4.41
N ASN A 8 7.59 -10.14 -5.02
CA ASN A 8 8.04 -10.50 -6.36
C ASN A 8 7.01 -10.23 -7.45
N HIS A 9 5.82 -9.74 -7.09
CA HIS A 9 4.80 -9.48 -8.11
C HIS A 9 5.21 -8.30 -8.99
N PRO A 10 5.22 -8.46 -10.32
CA PRO A 10 5.65 -7.38 -11.23
C PRO A 10 4.87 -6.08 -11.05
N GLN A 11 3.58 -6.16 -10.71
CA GLN A 11 2.72 -5.00 -10.55
C GLN A 11 3.03 -4.19 -9.29
N ASN A 12 3.84 -4.73 -8.37
CA ASN A 12 4.23 -4.06 -7.13
C ASN A 12 5.58 -3.35 -7.24
N ARG A 13 6.29 -3.50 -8.35
CA ARG A 13 7.67 -3.04 -8.49
C ARG A 13 7.81 -1.54 -8.19
N LEU A 14 6.97 -0.71 -8.78
CA LEU A 14 7.04 0.73 -8.61
C LEU A 14 6.64 1.16 -7.21
N VAL A 15 5.66 0.47 -6.60
CA VAL A 15 5.23 0.75 -5.23
C VAL A 15 6.37 0.49 -4.26
N ILE A 16 7.03 -0.67 -4.39
CA ILE A 16 8.15 -1.05 -3.54
C ILE A 16 9.30 -0.06 -3.70
N ALA A 17 9.63 0.31 -4.93
CA ALA A 17 10.68 1.29 -5.20
C ALA A 17 10.35 2.65 -4.58
N GLY A 18 9.08 3.08 -4.66
CA GLY A 18 8.64 4.34 -4.07
C GLY A 18 8.74 4.34 -2.55
N LEU A 19 8.38 3.25 -1.90
CA LEU A 19 8.49 3.14 -0.44
C LEU A 19 9.94 3.09 0.02
N LEU A 20 10.81 2.42 -0.73
CA LEU A 20 12.25 2.42 -0.43
C LEU A 20 12.82 3.84 -0.52
N ALA A 21 12.42 4.60 -1.52
CA ALA A 21 12.85 5.98 -1.67
C ALA A 21 12.37 6.85 -0.49
N VAL A 22 11.15 6.66 -0.02
CA VAL A 22 10.63 7.38 1.14
C VAL A 22 11.45 7.03 2.40
N ARG A 23 11.70 5.75 2.64
CA ARG A 23 12.52 5.33 3.79
C ARG A 23 13.92 5.93 3.74
N PHE A 24 14.54 5.89 2.58
CA PHE A 24 15.91 6.42 2.40
C PHE A 24 15.93 7.92 2.66
N THR A 25 14.94 8.66 2.15
CA THR A 25 14.87 10.13 2.30
C THR A 25 14.79 10.54 3.77
N TYR A 26 14.01 9.82 4.59
CA TYR A 26 13.79 10.17 5.98
C TYR A 26 14.71 9.42 6.95
N ALA A 27 15.59 8.56 6.45
CA ALA A 27 16.54 7.85 7.30
C ALA A 27 17.67 8.77 7.74
N GLN A 28 18.17 8.57 8.95
CA GLN A 28 19.38 9.26 9.41
C GLN A 28 20.59 8.75 8.60
N PRO A 29 21.63 9.60 8.41
CA PRO A 29 22.78 9.19 7.61
C PRO A 29 23.45 7.89 8.07
N ASP A 30 23.46 7.62 9.37
CA ASP A 30 24.03 6.38 9.92
C ASP A 30 23.15 5.16 9.69
N GLU A 31 21.84 5.35 9.45
CA GLU A 31 20.91 4.27 9.17
C GLU A 31 20.92 3.84 7.69
N ARG A 32 21.24 4.77 6.78
CA ARG A 32 21.14 4.53 5.34
C ARG A 32 21.90 3.30 4.85
N PRO A 33 23.13 3.04 5.32
CA PRO A 33 23.82 1.81 4.91
C PRO A 33 23.16 0.53 5.36
N HIS A 34 22.29 0.60 6.34
CA HIS A 34 21.60 -0.55 6.92
C HIS A 34 20.18 -0.74 6.37
N LEU A 35 19.74 0.12 5.46
CA LEU A 35 18.46 -0.06 4.78
C LEU A 35 18.59 -1.24 3.82
N SER A 36 17.99 -2.35 4.22
CA SER A 36 18.12 -3.60 3.53
C SER A 36 17.12 -3.73 2.38
N ALA A 37 17.13 -4.88 1.74
CA ALA A 37 16.17 -5.25 0.72
C ALA A 37 14.73 -5.15 1.22
N PRO A 38 13.74 -5.04 0.31
CA PRO A 38 12.33 -5.00 0.68
C PRO A 38 11.93 -6.22 1.53
N SER A 39 11.05 -6.00 2.49
CA SER A 39 10.52 -7.06 3.35
C SER A 39 9.01 -6.91 3.49
N PHE A 40 8.35 -8.04 3.66
CA PHE A 40 6.91 -8.08 3.91
C PHE A 40 6.63 -9.12 4.99
N THR A 41 5.78 -8.77 5.95
CA THR A 41 5.35 -9.70 7.00
C THR A 41 3.88 -9.48 7.32
N THR A 42 3.18 -10.56 7.65
CA THR A 42 1.81 -10.49 8.16
C THR A 42 1.76 -10.29 9.67
N GLN A 43 2.92 -10.32 10.34
CA GLN A 43 3.02 -10.08 11.78
C GLN A 43 3.29 -8.60 12.03
N PHE A 44 2.41 -7.96 12.77
CA PHE A 44 2.54 -6.54 13.07
C PHE A 44 3.41 -6.34 14.31
N SER A 45 4.50 -5.60 14.14
CA SER A 45 5.42 -5.26 15.22
C SER A 45 5.43 -3.75 15.40
N LEU A 46 5.17 -3.30 16.63
CA LEU A 46 5.17 -1.86 16.94
C LEU A 46 6.54 -1.24 16.79
N SER A 47 7.62 -2.03 16.96
CA SER A 47 8.98 -1.50 16.89
C SER A 47 9.39 -1.05 15.48
N ASP A 48 8.74 -1.57 14.45
CA ASP A 48 9.08 -1.23 13.05
C ASP A 48 7.89 -0.63 12.29
N LEU A 49 6.83 -0.29 13.00
CA LEU A 49 5.61 0.24 12.38
C LEU A 49 5.82 1.68 11.94
N ARG A 50 5.64 1.93 10.64
CA ARG A 50 5.80 3.26 10.03
C ARG A 50 4.47 3.88 9.59
N THR A 51 3.36 3.27 10.00
CA THR A 51 2.00 3.74 9.78
C THR A 51 1.37 4.02 11.12
N HIS A 52 0.71 5.17 11.26
CA HIS A 52 -0.05 5.43 12.50
C HIS A 52 -1.16 4.37 12.64
N PRO A 53 -1.34 3.79 13.84
CA PRO A 53 -2.36 2.74 14.04
C PRO A 53 -3.77 3.14 13.61
N ASP A 54 -4.16 4.41 13.80
CA ASP A 54 -5.49 4.87 13.40
C ASP A 54 -5.67 4.84 11.89
N LEU A 55 -4.62 5.15 11.13
CA LEU A 55 -4.68 5.08 9.66
C LEU A 55 -4.83 3.63 9.19
N GLY A 56 -4.04 2.73 9.78
CA GLY A 56 -4.17 1.31 9.48
C GLY A 56 -5.55 0.77 9.81
N ALA A 57 -6.10 1.18 10.96
CA ALA A 57 -7.45 0.78 11.36
C ALA A 57 -8.52 1.31 10.40
N ALA A 58 -8.37 2.54 9.92
CA ALA A 58 -9.31 3.12 8.95
C ALA A 58 -9.29 2.32 7.63
N ALA A 59 -8.11 1.96 7.14
CA ALA A 59 -7.97 1.18 5.93
C ALA A 59 -8.58 -0.22 6.10
N GLU A 60 -8.27 -0.90 7.20
CA GLU A 60 -8.82 -2.24 7.48
C GLU A 60 -10.34 -2.20 7.63
N GLY A 61 -10.87 -1.18 8.29
CA GLY A 61 -12.32 -1.00 8.43
C GLY A 61 -13.01 -0.85 7.09
N ALA A 62 -12.41 -0.08 6.19
CA ALA A 62 -12.95 0.13 4.85
C ALA A 62 -12.85 -1.14 3.99
N ALA A 63 -11.89 -2.01 4.28
CA ALA A 63 -11.70 -3.27 3.56
C ALA A 63 -12.42 -4.45 4.22
N GLN A 64 -13.12 -4.23 5.32
CA GLN A 64 -13.80 -5.30 6.05
C GLN A 64 -14.78 -6.03 5.12
N GLY A 65 -14.68 -7.35 5.09
CA GLY A 65 -15.51 -8.18 4.22
C GLY A 65 -14.97 -8.36 2.81
N LEU A 66 -13.93 -7.61 2.42
CA LEU A 66 -13.28 -7.78 1.13
C LEU A 66 -12.13 -8.78 1.25
N PRO A 67 -11.96 -9.70 0.28
CA PRO A 67 -10.83 -10.63 0.33
C PRO A 67 -9.52 -9.88 0.11
N HIS A 68 -8.62 -9.92 1.09
CA HIS A 68 -7.33 -9.24 1.01
C HIS A 68 -6.31 -9.83 1.97
N LEU A 69 -5.04 -9.59 1.67
CA LEU A 69 -3.93 -9.83 2.58
C LEU A 69 -3.57 -8.51 3.27
N SER A 70 -3.34 -8.56 4.58
CA SER A 70 -2.87 -7.41 5.35
C SER A 70 -1.48 -7.70 5.85
N GLY A 71 -0.62 -6.70 5.84
CA GLY A 71 0.73 -6.87 6.34
C GLY A 71 1.50 -5.58 6.42
N LEU A 72 2.77 -5.70 6.80
CA LEU A 72 3.73 -4.60 6.83
C LEU A 72 4.75 -4.78 5.72
N LEU A 73 4.75 -3.86 4.78
CA LEU A 73 5.75 -3.78 3.72
C LEU A 73 6.79 -2.75 4.16
N MET A 74 7.96 -3.20 4.58
CA MET A 74 9.01 -2.33 5.12
C MET A 74 8.50 -1.44 6.25
N GLY A 75 7.59 -1.97 7.07
CA GLY A 75 6.99 -1.25 8.20
C GLY A 75 5.73 -0.45 7.86
N TYR A 76 5.38 -0.31 6.60
CA TYR A 76 4.15 0.37 6.18
C TYR A 76 2.99 -0.61 6.09
N HIS A 77 1.86 -0.25 6.71
CA HIS A 77 0.65 -1.07 6.65
C HIS A 77 0.11 -1.07 5.22
N VAL A 78 -0.01 -2.25 4.61
CA VAL A 78 -0.49 -2.39 3.23
C VAL A 78 -1.59 -3.44 3.15
N LEU A 79 -2.43 -3.30 2.12
CA LEU A 79 -3.43 -4.30 1.76
C LEU A 79 -3.14 -4.77 0.34
N ALA A 80 -3.24 -6.08 0.13
CA ALA A 80 -2.99 -6.69 -1.17
C ALA A 80 -4.13 -7.63 -1.54
N HIS A 81 -4.37 -7.74 -2.85
CA HIS A 81 -5.21 -8.80 -3.39
C HIS A 81 -4.63 -10.17 -2.97
N PRO A 82 -5.45 -11.23 -2.81
CA PRO A 82 -4.91 -12.54 -2.41
C PRO A 82 -3.77 -13.08 -3.28
N THR A 83 -3.65 -12.63 -4.54
CA THR A 83 -2.52 -12.98 -5.41
C THR A 83 -1.24 -12.21 -5.11
N GLY A 84 -1.29 -11.21 -4.25
CA GLY A 84 -0.15 -10.38 -3.88
C GLY A 84 -0.13 -8.98 -4.46
N VAL A 85 -1.01 -8.63 -5.39
CA VAL A 85 -1.05 -7.29 -5.99
C VAL A 85 -1.51 -6.27 -4.96
N LEU A 86 -0.66 -5.31 -4.63
CA LEU A 86 -0.96 -4.26 -3.65
C LEU A 86 -2.06 -3.33 -4.19
N PHE A 87 -3.00 -2.95 -3.32
CA PHE A 87 -4.04 -1.99 -3.69
C PHE A 87 -4.23 -0.87 -2.67
N ALA A 88 -3.62 -0.96 -1.49
CA ALA A 88 -3.66 0.11 -0.50
C ALA A 88 -2.34 0.17 0.25
N VAL A 89 -1.82 1.39 0.45
CA VAL A 89 -0.59 1.65 1.20
C VAL A 89 -0.84 2.80 2.16
N CYS A 90 -0.52 2.61 3.43
CA CYS A 90 -0.69 3.62 4.47
C CYS A 90 0.67 4.16 4.88
N VAL A 91 0.88 5.46 4.72
CA VAL A 91 2.15 6.11 5.01
C VAL A 91 1.96 7.14 6.12
N SER A 92 2.76 7.05 7.18
CA SER A 92 2.77 7.99 8.30
C SER A 92 1.42 8.09 9.02
N MET A 93 0.89 9.30 9.21
CA MET A 93 -0.30 9.54 10.02
C MET A 93 -1.60 9.55 9.23
N SER A 94 -1.56 10.00 7.97
CA SER A 94 -2.78 10.22 7.19
C SER A 94 -2.61 9.96 5.71
N GLY A 95 -1.49 9.41 5.29
CA GLY A 95 -1.21 9.18 3.87
C GLY A 95 -1.78 7.87 3.37
N LEU A 96 -3.07 7.81 3.10
CA LEU A 96 -3.68 6.64 2.51
C LEU A 96 -3.62 6.73 0.98
N HIS A 97 -2.97 5.76 0.38
CA HIS A 97 -2.79 5.67 -1.06
C HIS A 97 -3.53 4.44 -1.58
N LEU A 98 -4.38 4.62 -2.56
CA LEU A 98 -5.15 3.54 -3.17
C LEU A 98 -4.80 3.39 -4.64
N ARG A 99 -4.87 2.16 -5.13
CA ARG A 99 -4.67 1.85 -6.55
C ARG A 99 -5.96 2.18 -7.31
N VAL A 100 -6.19 3.47 -7.50
CA VAL A 100 -7.33 4.01 -8.27
C VAL A 100 -6.82 5.17 -9.12
N GLU A 101 -7.50 5.44 -10.23
CA GLU A 101 -7.14 6.57 -11.07
C GLU A 101 -7.47 7.88 -10.36
N PRO A 102 -6.52 8.83 -10.26
CA PRO A 102 -6.81 10.11 -9.60
C PRO A 102 -7.99 10.87 -10.20
N ALA A 103 -8.20 10.76 -11.51
CA ALA A 103 -9.31 11.42 -12.19
C ALA A 103 -10.69 10.92 -11.73
N ASP A 104 -10.74 9.67 -11.20
CA ASP A 104 -12.00 9.06 -10.76
C ASP A 104 -12.32 9.39 -9.30
N VAL A 105 -11.44 10.11 -8.60
CA VAL A 105 -11.58 10.35 -7.17
C VAL A 105 -11.55 11.85 -6.89
N ARG A 106 -12.67 12.37 -6.38
CA ARG A 106 -12.76 13.77 -6.01
C ARG A 106 -11.83 14.05 -4.81
N GLY A 107 -10.97 15.05 -4.96
CA GLY A 107 -10.04 15.44 -3.92
C GLY A 107 -8.77 14.58 -3.83
N ALA A 108 -8.59 13.64 -4.75
CA ALA A 108 -7.38 12.83 -4.79
C ALA A 108 -6.21 13.60 -5.38
N ALA A 109 -5.00 13.30 -4.91
CA ALA A 109 -3.76 13.82 -5.45
C ALA A 109 -3.03 12.72 -6.20
N PHE A 110 -2.39 13.11 -7.31
CA PHE A 110 -1.55 12.19 -8.07
C PHE A 110 -0.26 11.87 -7.30
N LEU A 111 0.15 10.59 -7.35
CA LEU A 111 1.37 10.13 -6.69
C LEU A 111 2.34 9.55 -7.70
N GLU A 112 3.37 10.32 -8.02
CA GLU A 112 4.38 9.87 -8.96
C GLU A 112 5.19 8.69 -8.43
N GLY A 113 5.41 8.65 -7.12
CA GLY A 113 6.30 7.68 -6.49
C GLY A 113 5.85 6.22 -6.60
N PHE A 114 4.55 5.97 -6.81
CA PHE A 114 4.02 4.61 -6.90
C PHE A 114 3.64 4.21 -8.32
N GLY A 115 3.84 5.11 -9.27
CA GLY A 115 3.51 4.86 -10.65
C GLY A 115 2.07 5.27 -11.01
N PRO A 116 1.68 5.05 -12.30
CA PRO A 116 0.32 5.40 -12.74
C PRO A 116 -0.73 4.52 -12.05
N GLY A 117 -1.92 5.07 -11.90
CA GLY A 117 -3.04 4.36 -11.30
C GLY A 117 -3.06 4.37 -9.78
N TRP A 118 -2.30 5.26 -9.14
CA TRP A 118 -2.31 5.44 -7.69
C TRP A 118 -2.73 6.86 -7.33
N ALA A 119 -3.49 6.98 -6.26
CA ALA A 119 -3.97 8.27 -5.76
C ALA A 119 -3.95 8.32 -4.24
N ALA A 120 -3.59 9.48 -3.68
CA ALA A 120 -3.78 9.77 -2.27
C ALA A 120 -5.24 10.15 -2.05
N VAL A 121 -5.90 9.54 -1.08
CA VAL A 121 -7.33 9.74 -0.83
C VAL A 121 -7.54 10.14 0.63
N PRO A 122 -8.62 10.89 0.95
CA PRO A 122 -8.95 11.20 2.34
C PRO A 122 -9.31 9.92 3.11
N PRO A 123 -8.65 9.64 4.24
CA PRO A 123 -8.81 8.36 4.93
C PRO A 123 -9.93 8.32 5.97
N TRP A 124 -10.49 9.47 6.37
CA TRP A 124 -11.32 9.54 7.58
C TRP A 124 -12.82 9.54 7.31
N ASP A 125 -13.25 9.57 6.06
CA ASP A 125 -14.68 9.49 5.71
C ASP A 125 -14.99 8.07 5.22
N ALA A 126 -15.52 7.25 6.13
CA ALA A 126 -15.79 5.85 5.85
C ALA A 126 -16.78 5.64 4.70
N ALA A 127 -17.75 6.54 4.55
CA ALA A 127 -18.75 6.44 3.49
C ALA A 127 -18.13 6.63 2.10
N VAL A 128 -17.11 7.50 2.02
CA VAL A 128 -16.37 7.72 0.77
C VAL A 128 -15.32 6.64 0.57
N LEU A 129 -14.62 6.26 1.64
CA LEU A 129 -13.48 5.35 1.57
C LEU A 129 -13.88 3.93 1.17
N ARG A 130 -15.02 3.42 1.66
CA ARG A 130 -15.40 2.04 1.39
C ARG A 130 -15.59 1.74 -0.10
N PRO A 131 -16.33 2.57 -0.88
CA PRO A 131 -16.42 2.35 -2.32
C PRO A 131 -15.08 2.44 -3.04
N LEU A 132 -14.20 3.35 -2.60
CA LEU A 132 -12.88 3.50 -3.18
C LEU A 132 -12.01 2.28 -2.89
N MET A 133 -12.13 1.71 -1.71
CA MET A 133 -11.39 0.50 -1.34
C MET A 133 -11.81 -0.68 -2.23
N GLN A 134 -13.11 -0.83 -2.49
CA GLN A 134 -13.62 -1.84 -3.42
C GLN A 134 -13.08 -1.60 -4.83
N GLN A 135 -13.08 -0.36 -5.28
CA GLN A 135 -12.54 -0.01 -6.59
C GLN A 135 -11.06 -0.33 -6.71
N ALA A 136 -10.30 -0.07 -5.64
CA ALA A 136 -8.87 -0.40 -5.60
C ALA A 136 -8.65 -1.91 -5.68
N LEU A 137 -9.43 -2.68 -4.95
CA LEU A 137 -9.37 -4.14 -5.01
C LEU A 137 -9.72 -4.66 -6.40
N ASP A 138 -10.74 -4.10 -7.04
CA ASP A 138 -11.15 -4.48 -8.39
C ASP A 138 -10.04 -4.17 -9.40
N CYS A 139 -9.34 -3.06 -9.23
CA CYS A 139 -8.19 -2.73 -10.05
C CYS A 139 -7.07 -3.76 -9.88
N ALA A 140 -6.78 -4.14 -8.63
CA ALA A 140 -5.78 -5.17 -8.35
C ALA A 140 -6.19 -6.52 -8.94
N GLN A 141 -7.48 -6.85 -8.87
CA GLN A 141 -8.01 -8.09 -9.47
C GLN A 141 -7.76 -8.11 -10.97
N THR A 142 -8.00 -7.01 -11.65
CA THR A 142 -7.74 -6.89 -13.09
C THR A 142 -6.25 -7.07 -13.39
N LEU A 143 -5.38 -6.44 -12.61
CA LEU A 143 -3.93 -6.57 -12.79
C LEU A 143 -3.45 -8.00 -12.48
N ALA A 144 -4.06 -8.66 -11.49
CA ALA A 144 -3.72 -10.03 -11.13
C ALA A 144 -4.04 -11.01 -12.27
N ALA A 145 -5.03 -10.70 -13.10
CA ALA A 145 -5.43 -11.54 -14.22
C ALA A 145 -4.55 -11.34 -15.46
N LEU A 146 -3.67 -10.32 -15.47
CA LEU A 146 -2.78 -10.08 -16.62
C LEU A 146 -1.66 -11.11 -16.66
N PRO A 147 -1.21 -11.51 -17.85
CA PRO A 147 -0.07 -12.42 -17.97
C PRO A 147 1.18 -11.81 -17.34
N ILE A 148 1.94 -12.65 -16.65
CA ILE A 148 3.24 -12.26 -16.11
C ILE A 148 4.27 -12.55 -17.20
N SER A 149 4.90 -11.48 -17.69
CA SER A 149 5.88 -11.61 -18.77
C SER A 149 7.27 -11.17 -18.31
#